data_ba31159ff86a43205a47ee8977cd2653
#
_entry.id   ba31159ff86a43205a47ee8977cd2653
#
_cell.length_a   1.000
_cell.length_b   1.000
_cell.length_c   1.000
_cell.angle_alpha   90.00
_cell.angle_beta   90.00
_cell.angle_gamma   90.00
#
_symmetry.space_group_name_H-M   'P 1'
#
loop_
_entity.id
_entity.type
_entity.pdbx_description
1 polymer ?
#
loop_
_entity_poly.entity_id
_entity_poly.type
_entity_poly.pdbx_seq_one_letter_code
_entity_poly.pdbx_strand_id
1 'polypeptide(L)'
;ECVGHPLVDLSAPTGSREDFFARADLDPNTPTVALLPGSRRTEVTFNLPAMLDAAARLAQSLSVQFIVASAPTIDTAWLNSLVSRGYKGKAALRALSNSTHEALQFSDAAAVASGTATIEAALLECPMIVVYRVSAFTAMCARVMIDVPFYSMVNLLAGHAAVPELIQGDFTPARLADALGRLLDNAEARNRMVADFRKVKERLGPGGAIGRAAEAIIRHLEGAKASLHAE
;
A
#
# COMPACT_ATOMS: atom_id res chain seq x y z
N GLU A 1 8.54 13.60 23.27
CA GLU A 1 9.17 14.25 22.11
C GLU A 1 8.69 13.56 20.81
N CYS A 2 8.20 14.33 19.81
CA CYS A 2 7.83 13.79 18.51
C CYS A 2 9.06 13.83 17.59
N VAL A 3 9.48 12.66 17.12
CA VAL A 3 10.70 12.52 16.29
C VAL A 3 10.41 12.35 14.80
N GLY A 4 9.14 12.41 14.38
CA GLY A 4 8.71 12.11 13.02
C GLY A 4 8.47 10.62 12.78
N HIS A 5 8.19 10.23 11.52
CA HIS A 5 7.84 8.85 11.18
C HIS A 5 8.94 8.20 10.32
N PRO A 6 9.45 7.02 10.68
CA PRO A 6 10.58 6.39 9.97
C PRO A 6 10.25 6.02 8.52
N LEU A 7 9.00 5.79 8.15
CA LEU A 7 8.63 5.49 6.76
C LEU A 7 8.95 6.65 5.80
N VAL A 8 9.06 7.90 6.28
CA VAL A 8 9.45 9.04 5.43
C VAL A 8 10.84 8.83 4.84
N ASP A 9 11.75 8.22 5.61
CA ASP A 9 13.11 7.91 5.16
C ASP A 9 13.16 6.61 4.37
N LEU A 10 12.37 5.61 4.77
CA LEU A 10 12.40 4.26 4.21
C LEU A 10 11.66 4.13 2.88
N SER A 11 10.70 5.03 2.59
CA SER A 11 9.92 5.04 1.35
C SER A 11 10.49 5.98 0.30
N ALA A 12 11.82 6.18 0.29
CA ALA A 12 12.47 6.99 -0.73
C ALA A 12 12.43 6.27 -2.09
N PRO A 13 12.20 7.01 -3.19
CA PRO A 13 12.26 6.46 -4.54
C PRO A 13 13.61 5.80 -4.84
N THR A 14 13.59 4.66 -5.53
CA THR A 14 14.80 3.90 -5.89
C THR A 14 14.76 3.43 -7.35
N GLY A 15 15.92 3.41 -8.01
CA GLY A 15 16.07 2.87 -9.36
C GLY A 15 15.42 3.69 -10.47
N SER A 16 15.48 3.16 -11.70
CA SER A 16 14.80 3.72 -12.85
C SER A 16 13.54 2.92 -13.22
N ARG A 17 12.57 3.59 -13.86
CA ARG A 17 11.35 2.96 -14.37
C ARG A 17 11.70 1.87 -15.39
N GLU A 18 12.58 2.17 -16.31
CA GLU A 18 13.00 1.29 -17.40
C GLU A 18 13.61 -0.02 -16.87
N ASP A 19 14.53 0.09 -15.91
CA ASP A 19 15.18 -1.08 -15.31
C ASP A 19 14.19 -1.94 -14.53
N PHE A 20 13.25 -1.32 -13.82
CA PHE A 20 12.22 -2.03 -13.09
C PHE A 20 11.31 -2.84 -14.03
N PHE A 21 10.78 -2.20 -15.08
CA PHE A 21 9.89 -2.86 -16.02
C PHE A 21 10.62 -3.94 -16.86
N ALA A 22 11.89 -3.71 -17.22
CA ALA A 22 12.71 -4.72 -17.89
C ALA A 22 12.90 -5.97 -17.02
N ARG A 23 13.22 -5.81 -15.73
CA ARG A 23 13.34 -6.95 -14.79
C ARG A 23 12.00 -7.66 -14.55
N ALA A 24 10.90 -6.91 -14.60
CA ALA A 24 9.56 -7.44 -14.41
C ALA A 24 9.00 -8.13 -15.67
N ASP A 25 9.67 -8.05 -16.81
CA ASP A 25 9.16 -8.48 -18.12
C ASP A 25 7.78 -7.87 -18.43
N LEU A 26 7.70 -6.52 -18.29
CA LEU A 26 6.52 -5.68 -18.51
C LEU A 26 6.90 -4.47 -19.40
N ASP A 27 5.91 -3.87 -20.05
CA ASP A 27 6.11 -2.70 -20.91
C ASP A 27 6.05 -1.39 -20.07
N PRO A 28 7.10 -0.56 -20.05
CA PRO A 28 7.10 0.70 -19.30
C PRO A 28 6.09 1.74 -19.81
N ASN A 29 5.55 1.57 -21.03
CA ASN A 29 4.59 2.49 -21.63
C ASN A 29 3.13 2.08 -21.42
N THR A 30 2.89 0.86 -20.92
CA THR A 30 1.54 0.37 -20.63
C THR A 30 1.12 0.78 -19.22
N PRO A 31 -0.10 1.37 -19.04
CA PRO A 31 -0.63 1.67 -17.70
C PRO A 31 -0.54 0.48 -16.77
N THR A 32 -0.02 0.70 -15.58
CA THR A 32 0.30 -0.37 -14.62
C THR A 32 -0.45 -0.19 -13.31
N VAL A 33 -1.05 -1.27 -12.82
CA VAL A 33 -1.70 -1.31 -11.52
C VAL A 33 -0.95 -2.23 -10.57
N ALA A 34 -0.54 -1.70 -9.41
CA ALA A 34 0.02 -2.49 -8.34
C ALA A 34 -1.09 -3.10 -7.46
N LEU A 35 -0.96 -4.37 -7.13
CA LEU A 35 -1.84 -5.13 -6.24
C LEU A 35 -1.04 -5.56 -5.02
N LEU A 36 -1.33 -4.97 -3.86
CA LEU A 36 -0.67 -5.25 -2.59
C LEU A 36 -1.65 -5.97 -1.64
N PRO A 37 -1.71 -7.31 -1.67
CA PRO A 37 -2.73 -8.08 -0.96
C PRO A 37 -2.52 -8.16 0.55
N GLY A 38 -1.37 -7.73 1.06
CA GLY A 38 -0.98 -7.75 2.47
C GLY A 38 0.39 -8.35 2.72
N SER A 39 0.82 -8.30 3.98
CA SER A 39 2.14 -8.78 4.45
C SER A 39 2.09 -10.13 5.15
N ARG A 40 0.90 -10.67 5.43
CA ARG A 40 0.69 -11.96 6.08
C ARG A 40 -0.03 -12.94 5.16
N ARG A 41 0.26 -14.24 5.27
CA ARG A 41 -0.41 -15.28 4.45
C ARG A 41 -1.92 -15.22 4.53
N THR A 42 -2.48 -14.97 5.71
CA THR A 42 -3.93 -14.83 5.92
C THR A 42 -4.50 -13.64 5.14
N GLU A 43 -3.85 -12.48 5.18
CA GLU A 43 -4.26 -11.30 4.42
C GLU A 43 -4.25 -11.58 2.91
N VAL A 44 -3.15 -12.14 2.40
CA VAL A 44 -3.02 -12.54 0.99
C VAL A 44 -4.12 -13.51 0.59
N THR A 45 -4.41 -14.52 1.41
CA THR A 45 -5.45 -15.51 1.12
C THR A 45 -6.85 -14.88 1.00
N PHE A 46 -7.16 -13.87 1.81
CA PHE A 46 -8.47 -13.21 1.77
C PHE A 46 -8.58 -12.12 0.70
N ASN A 47 -7.50 -11.38 0.43
CA ASN A 47 -7.55 -10.22 -0.46
C ASN A 47 -7.20 -10.56 -1.91
N LEU A 48 -6.18 -11.39 -2.15
CA LEU A 48 -5.65 -11.64 -3.49
C LEU A 48 -6.68 -12.19 -4.48
N PRO A 49 -7.56 -13.14 -4.14
CA PRO A 49 -8.54 -13.66 -5.10
C PRO A 49 -9.42 -12.55 -5.69
N ALA A 50 -9.98 -11.67 -4.86
CA ALA A 50 -10.81 -10.57 -5.34
C ALA A 50 -10.02 -9.53 -6.15
N MET A 51 -8.74 -9.30 -5.83
CA MET A 51 -7.85 -8.44 -6.60
C MET A 51 -7.57 -9.02 -7.99
N LEU A 52 -7.30 -10.33 -8.10
CA LEU A 52 -7.05 -11.01 -9.37
C LEU A 52 -8.29 -11.00 -10.28
N ASP A 53 -9.47 -11.24 -9.70
CA ASP A 53 -10.74 -11.16 -10.44
C ASP A 53 -11.02 -9.72 -10.90
N ALA A 54 -10.70 -8.71 -10.08
CA ALA A 54 -10.82 -7.30 -10.45
C ALA A 54 -9.86 -6.94 -11.60
N ALA A 55 -8.61 -7.40 -11.52
CA ALA A 55 -7.61 -7.21 -12.58
C ALA A 55 -8.07 -7.85 -13.90
N ALA A 56 -8.60 -9.07 -13.86
CA ALA A 56 -9.13 -9.75 -15.05
C ALA A 56 -10.33 -8.99 -15.66
N ARG A 57 -11.20 -8.39 -14.86
CA ARG A 57 -12.32 -7.55 -15.30
C ARG A 57 -11.83 -6.25 -15.92
N LEU A 58 -10.93 -5.52 -15.25
CA LEU A 58 -10.39 -4.25 -15.73
C LEU A 58 -9.71 -4.41 -17.09
N ALA A 59 -8.96 -5.50 -17.29
CA ALA A 59 -8.29 -5.83 -18.55
C ALA A 59 -9.25 -6.17 -19.71
N GLN A 60 -10.55 -6.30 -19.48
CA GLN A 60 -11.54 -6.45 -20.56
C GLN A 60 -11.89 -5.14 -21.23
N SER A 61 -11.74 -4.02 -20.50
CA SER A 61 -12.12 -2.68 -20.96
C SER A 61 -10.95 -1.74 -21.21
N LEU A 62 -9.80 -1.99 -20.58
CA LEU A 62 -8.61 -1.14 -20.66
C LEU A 62 -7.38 -1.95 -21.05
N SER A 63 -6.49 -1.34 -21.85
CA SER A 63 -5.13 -1.84 -22.05
C SER A 63 -4.31 -1.51 -20.80
N VAL A 64 -4.08 -2.49 -19.95
CA VAL A 64 -3.45 -2.34 -18.63
C VAL A 64 -2.65 -3.59 -18.27
N GLN A 65 -1.63 -3.45 -17.46
CA GLN A 65 -0.86 -4.55 -16.90
C GLN A 65 -0.81 -4.48 -15.36
N PHE A 66 -0.43 -5.57 -14.72
CA PHE A 66 -0.53 -5.71 -13.28
C PHE A 66 0.75 -6.23 -12.63
N ILE A 67 1.01 -5.74 -11.43
CA ILE A 67 2.07 -6.22 -10.56
C ILE A 67 1.45 -6.62 -9.22
N VAL A 68 1.58 -7.89 -8.84
CA VAL A 68 1.28 -8.33 -7.48
C VAL A 68 2.57 -8.21 -6.68
N ALA A 69 2.64 -7.18 -5.84
CA ALA A 69 3.80 -6.96 -4.97
C ALA A 69 3.53 -7.48 -3.56
N SER A 70 4.48 -8.23 -3.00
CA SER A 70 4.39 -8.77 -1.64
C SER A 70 5.57 -8.38 -0.78
N ALA A 71 5.32 -8.33 0.53
CA ALA A 71 6.36 -8.16 1.53
C ALA A 71 7.38 -9.32 1.50
N PRO A 72 8.63 -9.09 1.94
CA PRO A 72 9.67 -10.14 2.00
C PRO A 72 9.29 -11.36 2.86
N THR A 73 8.30 -11.21 3.75
CA THR A 73 7.79 -12.28 4.60
C THR A 73 6.94 -13.32 3.84
N ILE A 74 6.55 -13.03 2.60
CA ILE A 74 5.73 -13.91 1.77
C ILE A 74 6.62 -14.72 0.84
N ASP A 75 6.48 -16.04 0.90
CA ASP A 75 7.19 -16.96 0.01
C ASP A 75 6.79 -16.76 -1.45
N THR A 76 7.77 -16.52 -2.30
CA THR A 76 7.60 -16.19 -3.72
C THR A 76 6.96 -17.32 -4.51
N ALA A 77 7.35 -18.59 -4.25
CA ALA A 77 6.81 -19.73 -4.95
C ALA A 77 5.33 -19.93 -4.61
N TRP A 78 4.99 -19.76 -3.34
CA TRP A 78 3.61 -19.81 -2.88
C TRP A 78 2.75 -18.70 -3.52
N LEU A 79 3.24 -17.45 -3.54
CA LEU A 79 2.54 -16.34 -4.19
C LEU A 79 2.32 -16.61 -5.68
N ASN A 80 3.36 -17.02 -6.40
CA ASN A 80 3.27 -17.37 -7.81
C ASN A 80 2.25 -18.50 -8.07
N SER A 81 2.18 -19.49 -7.18
CA SER A 81 1.20 -20.56 -7.27
C SER A 81 -0.25 -20.08 -7.10
N LEU A 82 -0.48 -19.09 -6.25
CA LEU A 82 -1.80 -18.45 -6.08
C LEU A 82 -2.18 -17.63 -7.30
N VAL A 83 -1.26 -16.82 -7.79
CA VAL A 83 -1.47 -15.97 -8.96
C VAL A 83 -1.77 -16.82 -10.20
N SER A 84 -0.96 -17.83 -10.52
CA SER A 84 -1.14 -18.66 -11.69
C SER A 84 -2.45 -19.46 -11.68
N ARG A 85 -2.90 -19.89 -10.50
CA ARG A 85 -4.18 -20.58 -10.36
C ARG A 85 -5.38 -19.62 -10.35
N GLY A 86 -5.22 -18.44 -9.77
CA GLY A 86 -6.30 -17.48 -9.52
C GLY A 86 -6.54 -16.52 -10.69
N TYR A 87 -5.50 -16.06 -11.38
CA TYR A 87 -5.64 -15.08 -12.46
C TYR A 87 -6.17 -15.71 -13.74
N LYS A 88 -7.27 -15.19 -14.25
CA LYS A 88 -7.95 -15.67 -15.48
C LYS A 88 -7.98 -14.59 -16.58
N GLY A 89 -7.33 -13.47 -16.37
CA GLY A 89 -7.23 -12.38 -17.35
C GLY A 89 -6.20 -12.70 -18.46
N LYS A 90 -6.25 -11.90 -19.52
CA LYS A 90 -5.30 -11.99 -20.66
C LYS A 90 -4.17 -10.95 -20.58
N ALA A 91 -4.35 -9.90 -19.80
CA ALA A 91 -3.32 -8.87 -19.61
C ALA A 91 -2.11 -9.43 -18.86
N ALA A 92 -0.94 -8.86 -19.11
CA ALA A 92 0.27 -9.24 -18.40
C ALA A 92 0.11 -8.97 -16.88
N LEU A 93 0.45 -9.98 -16.08
CA LEU A 93 0.48 -9.89 -14.63
C LEU A 93 1.73 -10.59 -14.12
N ARG A 94 2.48 -9.92 -13.28
CA ARG A 94 3.70 -10.47 -12.65
C ARG A 94 3.60 -10.39 -11.14
N ALA A 95 4.02 -11.46 -10.47
CA ALA A 95 4.17 -11.45 -9.01
C ALA A 95 5.64 -11.21 -8.65
N LEU A 96 5.89 -10.16 -7.87
CA LEU A 96 7.21 -9.72 -7.48
C LEU A 96 7.32 -9.70 -5.95
N SER A 97 8.35 -10.32 -5.42
CA SER A 97 8.67 -10.25 -3.99
C SER A 97 9.70 -9.16 -3.73
N ASN A 98 9.62 -8.54 -2.55
CA ASN A 98 10.55 -7.50 -2.12
C ASN A 98 10.65 -6.29 -3.08
N SER A 99 9.59 -6.01 -3.81
CA SER A 99 9.52 -4.91 -4.79
C SER A 99 8.34 -3.99 -4.54
N THR A 100 7.85 -3.90 -3.31
CA THR A 100 6.67 -3.11 -2.95
C THR A 100 6.86 -1.63 -3.26
N HIS A 101 8.02 -1.05 -2.91
CA HIS A 101 8.30 0.36 -3.15
C HIS A 101 8.40 0.67 -4.64
N GLU A 102 9.16 -0.13 -5.41
CA GLU A 102 9.29 0.04 -6.86
C GLU A 102 7.92 -0.16 -7.56
N ALA A 103 7.15 -1.17 -7.15
CA ALA A 103 5.82 -1.40 -7.68
C ALA A 103 4.88 -0.21 -7.45
N LEU A 104 4.91 0.40 -6.25
CA LEU A 104 4.14 1.61 -5.95
C LEU A 104 4.67 2.83 -6.69
N GLN A 105 5.99 3.01 -6.73
CA GLN A 105 6.65 4.16 -7.37
C GLN A 105 6.35 4.25 -8.87
N PHE A 106 6.28 3.11 -9.56
CA PHE A 106 6.19 3.06 -11.01
C PHE A 106 4.81 2.67 -11.54
N SER A 107 3.83 2.42 -10.67
CA SER A 107 2.46 2.15 -11.08
C SER A 107 1.62 3.42 -11.15
N ASP A 108 0.64 3.42 -12.05
CA ASP A 108 -0.30 4.54 -12.26
C ASP A 108 -1.44 4.54 -11.24
N ALA A 109 -1.72 3.37 -10.65
CA ALA A 109 -2.67 3.20 -9.56
C ALA A 109 -2.34 1.94 -8.75
N ALA A 110 -2.87 1.83 -7.54
CA ALA A 110 -2.70 0.65 -6.71
C ALA A 110 -3.99 0.21 -6.01
N ALA A 111 -4.13 -1.10 -5.77
CA ALA A 111 -5.04 -1.65 -4.77
C ALA A 111 -4.21 -2.14 -3.58
N VAL A 112 -4.39 -1.53 -2.42
CA VAL A 112 -3.51 -1.71 -1.26
C VAL A 112 -4.31 -2.25 -0.07
N ALA A 113 -3.92 -3.39 0.47
CA ALA A 113 -4.50 -3.88 1.73
C ALA A 113 -4.23 -2.88 2.86
N SER A 114 -5.25 -2.63 3.69
CA SER A 114 -5.15 -1.69 4.80
C SER A 114 -4.00 -2.08 5.75
N GLY A 115 -3.13 -1.12 6.05
CA GLY A 115 -1.94 -1.27 6.88
C GLY A 115 -0.92 -0.18 6.58
N THR A 116 0.33 -0.40 7.00
CA THR A 116 1.44 0.54 6.78
C THR A 116 1.73 0.79 5.30
N ALA A 117 1.46 -0.19 4.42
CA ALA A 117 1.63 -0.04 2.97
C ALA A 117 0.80 1.11 2.38
N THR A 118 -0.30 1.53 3.03
CA THR A 118 -1.06 2.71 2.60
C THR A 118 -0.29 4.01 2.81
N ILE A 119 0.52 4.09 3.88
CA ILE A 119 1.43 5.22 4.11
C ILE A 119 2.57 5.22 3.08
N GLU A 120 3.15 4.05 2.81
CA GLU A 120 4.21 3.91 1.79
C GLU A 120 3.71 4.36 0.41
N ALA A 121 2.49 3.92 0.02
CA ALA A 121 1.87 4.36 -1.23
C ALA A 121 1.64 5.88 -1.27
N ALA A 122 1.20 6.47 -0.16
CA ALA A 122 1.02 7.93 -0.07
C ALA A 122 2.37 8.68 -0.14
N LEU A 123 3.42 8.19 0.51
CA LEU A 123 4.75 8.78 0.47
C LEU A 123 5.40 8.70 -0.92
N LEU A 124 5.07 7.66 -1.69
CA LEU A 124 5.49 7.48 -3.08
C LEU A 124 4.52 8.13 -4.09
N GLU A 125 3.53 8.89 -3.60
CA GLU A 125 2.51 9.59 -4.41
C GLU A 125 1.76 8.65 -5.38
N CYS A 126 1.62 7.35 -5.04
CA CYS A 126 0.89 6.37 -5.85
C CYS A 126 -0.61 6.45 -5.56
N PRO A 127 -1.46 6.84 -6.52
CA PRO A 127 -2.91 6.85 -6.34
C PRO A 127 -3.43 5.45 -6.01
N MET A 128 -4.31 5.32 -5.00
CA MET A 128 -4.70 4.01 -4.51
C MET A 128 -6.16 3.85 -4.14
N ILE A 129 -6.62 2.61 -4.17
CA ILE A 129 -7.85 2.13 -3.53
C ILE A 129 -7.42 1.25 -2.36
N VAL A 130 -7.89 1.57 -1.16
CA VAL A 130 -7.62 0.73 0.00
C VAL A 130 -8.64 -0.40 0.06
N VAL A 131 -8.18 -1.61 0.29
CA VAL A 131 -9.03 -2.79 0.42
C VAL A 131 -8.72 -3.52 1.71
N TYR A 132 -9.72 -4.19 2.27
CA TYR A 132 -9.48 -5.05 3.42
C TYR A 132 -10.57 -6.09 3.60
N ARG A 133 -10.15 -7.33 3.77
CA ARG A 133 -11.04 -8.45 4.09
C ARG A 133 -10.39 -9.33 5.16
N VAL A 134 -11.18 -9.65 6.15
CA VAL A 134 -10.84 -10.66 7.18
C VAL A 134 -11.95 -11.72 7.24
N SER A 135 -11.74 -12.77 8.05
CA SER A 135 -12.75 -13.78 8.25
C SER A 135 -14.09 -13.17 8.71
N ALA A 136 -15.20 -13.81 8.36
CA ALA A 136 -16.53 -13.33 8.77
C ALA A 136 -16.65 -13.21 10.30
N PHE A 137 -16.04 -14.13 11.06
CA PHE A 137 -16.03 -14.09 12.52
C PHE A 137 -15.27 -12.87 13.05
N THR A 138 -14.05 -12.61 12.52
CA THR A 138 -13.25 -11.42 12.89
C THR A 138 -13.99 -10.12 12.55
N ALA A 139 -14.63 -10.08 11.38
CA ALA A 139 -15.41 -8.91 10.96
C ALA A 139 -16.61 -8.64 11.88
N MET A 140 -17.30 -9.70 12.32
CA MET A 140 -18.42 -9.58 13.25
C MET A 140 -17.95 -9.04 14.62
N CYS A 141 -16.87 -9.56 15.17
CA CYS A 141 -16.29 -9.05 16.42
C CYS A 141 -15.82 -7.60 16.29
N ALA A 142 -15.15 -7.26 15.18
CA ALA A 142 -14.65 -5.92 14.93
C ALA A 142 -15.77 -4.88 14.84
N ARG A 143 -16.91 -5.19 14.22
CA ARG A 143 -18.08 -4.30 14.13
C ARG A 143 -18.62 -3.85 15.49
N VAL A 144 -18.50 -4.71 16.50
CA VAL A 144 -19.01 -4.40 17.85
C VAL A 144 -17.98 -3.59 18.67
N MET A 145 -16.70 -3.78 18.37
CA MET A 145 -15.59 -3.23 19.18
C MET A 145 -14.91 -2.00 18.58
N ILE A 146 -15.07 -1.77 17.28
CA ILE A 146 -14.31 -0.74 16.57
C ILE A 146 -15.28 0.24 15.90
N ASP A 147 -15.36 1.43 16.44
CA ASP A 147 -16.07 2.57 15.85
C ASP A 147 -15.02 3.61 15.41
N VAL A 148 -14.52 3.44 14.19
CA VAL A 148 -13.54 4.38 13.60
C VAL A 148 -14.11 4.96 12.31
N PRO A 149 -13.87 6.25 12.04
CA PRO A 149 -14.36 6.90 10.82
C PRO A 149 -13.71 6.36 9.54
N PHE A 150 -12.49 5.82 9.64
CA PHE A 150 -11.71 5.30 8.51
C PHE A 150 -10.91 4.08 8.92
N TYR A 151 -10.67 3.17 7.95
CA TYR A 151 -9.89 1.96 8.16
C TYR A 151 -8.43 2.09 7.69
N SER A 152 -8.13 3.02 6.78
CA SER A 152 -6.76 3.27 6.33
C SER A 152 -6.07 4.33 7.17
N MET A 153 -4.78 4.12 7.43
CA MET A 153 -3.95 5.10 8.13
C MET A 153 -3.87 6.43 7.36
N VAL A 154 -3.94 6.40 6.03
CA VAL A 154 -3.92 7.61 5.20
C VAL A 154 -5.15 8.48 5.46
N ASN A 155 -6.37 7.91 5.45
CA ASN A 155 -7.59 8.65 5.73
C ASN A 155 -7.65 9.16 7.18
N LEU A 156 -7.17 8.35 8.14
CA LEU A 156 -7.04 8.77 9.54
C LEU A 156 -6.11 9.98 9.68
N LEU A 157 -4.95 9.94 9.03
CA LEU A 157 -3.99 11.06 9.04
C LEU A 157 -4.51 12.27 8.25
N ALA A 158 -5.22 12.05 7.14
CA ALA A 158 -5.83 13.13 6.38
C ALA A 158 -6.98 13.81 7.12
N GLY A 159 -7.67 13.09 8.01
CA GLY A 159 -8.88 13.54 8.71
C GLY A 159 -10.13 13.57 7.81
N HIS A 160 -10.04 13.01 6.61
CA HIS A 160 -11.14 12.88 5.63
C HIS A 160 -10.86 11.71 4.68
N ALA A 161 -11.85 11.34 3.84
CA ALA A 161 -11.71 10.28 2.84
C ALA A 161 -10.81 10.74 1.67
N ALA A 162 -9.49 10.79 1.87
CA ALA A 162 -8.50 11.10 0.84
C ALA A 162 -8.39 9.98 -0.21
N VAL A 163 -8.63 8.73 0.20
CA VAL A 163 -8.64 7.55 -0.67
C VAL A 163 -9.93 6.74 -0.48
N PRO A 164 -10.48 6.09 -1.52
CA PRO A 164 -11.60 5.17 -1.38
C PRO A 164 -11.20 3.93 -0.58
N GLU A 165 -12.10 3.46 0.29
CA GLU A 165 -11.95 2.25 1.08
C GLU A 165 -13.02 1.23 0.70
N LEU A 166 -12.62 0.05 0.27
CA LEU A 166 -13.49 -1.09 -0.02
C LEU A 166 -13.26 -2.16 1.05
N ILE A 167 -14.14 -2.20 2.04
CA ILE A 167 -13.97 -3.02 3.24
C ILE A 167 -15.00 -4.16 3.25
N GLN A 168 -14.58 -5.39 3.55
CA GLN A 168 -15.44 -6.57 3.71
C GLN A 168 -16.41 -6.79 2.53
N GLY A 169 -17.71 -6.57 2.71
CA GLY A 169 -18.74 -6.75 1.70
C GLY A 169 -18.66 -5.77 0.53
N ASP A 170 -18.08 -4.58 0.74
CA ASP A 170 -17.83 -3.59 -0.30
C ASP A 170 -16.63 -3.94 -1.18
N PHE A 171 -15.72 -4.74 -0.66
CA PHE A 171 -14.57 -5.25 -1.43
C PHE A 171 -15.02 -6.39 -2.35
N THR A 172 -15.62 -6.03 -3.48
CA THR A 172 -15.98 -6.96 -4.55
C THR A 172 -15.10 -6.73 -5.78
N PRO A 173 -14.85 -7.76 -6.61
CA PRO A 173 -14.08 -7.62 -7.85
C PRO A 173 -14.63 -6.53 -8.78
N ALA A 174 -15.95 -6.41 -8.90
CA ALA A 174 -16.58 -5.41 -9.74
C ALA A 174 -16.32 -3.99 -9.22
N ARG A 175 -16.56 -3.73 -7.93
CA ARG A 175 -16.34 -2.41 -7.34
C ARG A 175 -14.86 -2.00 -7.39
N LEU A 176 -13.94 -2.94 -7.17
CA LEU A 176 -12.50 -2.64 -7.26
C LEU A 176 -12.10 -2.34 -8.71
N ALA A 177 -12.56 -3.12 -9.69
CA ALA A 177 -12.28 -2.84 -11.10
C ALA A 177 -12.81 -1.47 -11.53
N ASP A 178 -14.06 -1.14 -11.15
CA ASP A 178 -14.66 0.17 -11.45
C ASP A 178 -13.92 1.33 -10.78
N ALA A 179 -13.47 1.15 -9.54
CA ALA A 179 -12.73 2.18 -8.80
C ALA A 179 -11.33 2.41 -9.42
N LEU A 180 -10.61 1.34 -9.75
CA LEU A 180 -9.31 1.43 -10.43
C LEU A 180 -9.45 2.02 -11.83
N GLY A 181 -10.46 1.63 -12.61
CA GLY A 181 -10.73 2.18 -13.94
C GLY A 181 -10.96 3.68 -13.88
N ARG A 182 -11.84 4.15 -12.98
CA ARG A 182 -12.07 5.59 -12.76
C ARG A 182 -10.79 6.31 -12.34
N LEU A 183 -9.95 5.69 -11.54
CA LEU A 183 -8.69 6.29 -11.09
C LEU A 183 -7.69 6.40 -12.25
N LEU A 184 -7.63 5.42 -13.15
CA LEU A 184 -6.78 5.46 -14.34
C LEU A 184 -7.26 6.50 -15.37
N ASP A 185 -8.58 6.62 -15.56
CA ASP A 185 -9.16 7.53 -16.58
C ASP A 185 -9.25 8.99 -16.11
N ASN A 186 -9.24 9.27 -14.79
CA ASN A 186 -9.47 10.59 -14.24
C ASN A 186 -8.21 11.20 -13.62
N ALA A 187 -7.47 11.97 -14.44
CA ALA A 187 -6.25 12.66 -13.98
C ALA A 187 -6.51 13.66 -12.84
N GLU A 188 -7.67 14.34 -12.85
CA GLU A 188 -8.02 15.31 -11.80
C GLU A 188 -8.22 14.60 -10.44
N ALA A 189 -8.87 13.43 -10.45
CA ALA A 189 -9.05 12.63 -9.23
C ALA A 189 -7.69 12.16 -8.68
N ARG A 190 -6.77 11.71 -9.55
CA ARG A 190 -5.40 11.35 -9.14
C ARG A 190 -4.66 12.54 -8.56
N ASN A 191 -4.71 13.70 -9.21
CA ASN A 191 -4.02 14.90 -8.74
C ASN A 191 -4.54 15.39 -7.38
N ARG A 192 -5.85 15.32 -7.14
CA ARG A 192 -6.44 15.63 -5.82
C ARG A 192 -5.92 14.66 -4.75
N MET A 193 -5.90 13.37 -5.04
CA MET A 193 -5.40 12.34 -4.13
C MET A 193 -3.93 12.56 -3.78
N VAL A 194 -3.08 12.85 -4.79
CA VAL A 194 -1.66 13.16 -4.59
C VAL A 194 -1.47 14.44 -3.76
N ALA A 195 -2.31 15.46 -3.96
CA ALA A 195 -2.27 16.67 -3.12
C ALA A 195 -2.57 16.37 -1.64
N ASP A 196 -3.50 15.45 -1.36
CA ASP A 196 -3.78 15.02 0.01
C ASP A 196 -2.64 14.16 0.57
N PHE A 197 -1.97 13.34 -0.24
CA PHE A 197 -0.78 12.59 0.17
C PHE A 197 0.37 13.49 0.60
N ARG A 198 0.59 14.61 -0.07
CA ARG A 198 1.60 15.61 0.32
C ARG A 198 1.30 16.20 1.69
N LYS A 199 0.02 16.49 1.99
CA LYS A 199 -0.39 16.95 3.33
C LYS A 199 -0.19 15.86 4.40
N VAL A 200 -0.47 14.59 4.06
CA VAL A 200 -0.19 13.46 4.97
C VAL A 200 1.32 13.36 5.25
N LYS A 201 2.16 13.49 4.22
CA LYS A 201 3.62 13.50 4.36
C LYS A 201 4.10 14.63 5.29
N GLU A 202 3.56 15.84 5.17
CA GLU A 202 3.85 16.96 6.05
C GLU A 202 3.50 16.64 7.52
N ARG A 203 2.36 15.97 7.77
CA ARG A 203 1.94 15.55 9.12
C ARG A 203 2.81 14.45 9.72
N LEU A 204 3.42 13.61 8.91
CA LEU A 204 4.38 12.58 9.35
C LEU A 204 5.71 13.19 9.79
N GLY A 205 5.96 14.45 9.46
CA GLY A 205 7.16 15.21 9.80
C GLY A 205 8.32 15.01 8.82
N PRO A 206 9.43 15.69 9.08
CA PRO A 206 10.61 15.63 8.23
C PRO A 206 11.32 14.28 8.32
N GLY A 207 12.10 13.93 7.29
CA GLY A 207 13.03 12.80 7.32
C GLY A 207 14.03 12.88 8.48
N GLY A 208 14.80 11.81 8.73
CA GLY A 208 15.76 11.73 9.83
C GLY A 208 15.15 11.27 11.16
N ALA A 209 13.92 10.72 11.16
CA ALA A 209 13.22 10.27 12.36
C ALA A 209 14.02 9.24 13.17
N ILE A 210 14.70 8.30 12.50
CA ILE A 210 15.51 7.25 13.14
C ILE A 210 16.69 7.87 13.90
N GLY A 211 17.41 8.83 13.29
CA GLY A 211 18.52 9.52 13.95
C GLY A 211 18.07 10.31 15.18
N ARG A 212 16.99 11.10 15.04
CA ARG A 212 16.44 11.87 16.17
C ARG A 212 15.93 10.97 17.31
N ALA A 213 15.34 9.80 16.98
CA ALA A 213 14.93 8.83 17.98
C ALA A 213 16.14 8.28 18.75
N ALA A 214 17.22 7.91 18.05
CA ALA A 214 18.45 7.44 18.67
C ALA A 214 19.08 8.50 19.58
N GLU A 215 19.17 9.74 19.11
CA GLU A 215 19.68 10.87 19.92
C GLU A 215 18.80 11.11 21.16
N ALA A 216 17.49 11.06 21.03
CA ALA A 216 16.57 11.24 22.17
C ALA A 216 16.76 10.14 23.23
N ILE A 217 16.95 8.89 22.80
CA ILE A 217 17.24 7.75 23.69
C ILE A 217 18.58 7.97 24.42
N ILE A 218 19.64 8.34 23.68
CA ILE A 218 20.97 8.58 24.27
C ILE A 218 20.91 9.70 25.32
N ARG A 219 20.28 10.85 25.01
CA ARG A 219 20.10 11.93 25.97
C ARG A 219 19.39 11.49 27.24
N HIS A 220 18.36 10.65 27.10
CA HIS A 220 17.62 10.15 28.26
C HIS A 220 18.47 9.21 29.14
N LEU A 221 19.26 8.34 28.52
CA LEU A 221 20.17 7.44 29.23
C LEU A 221 21.29 8.18 29.96
N GLU A 222 21.86 9.22 29.36
CA GLU A 222 22.90 10.06 29.96
C GLU A 222 22.35 10.86 31.16
N GLY A 223 21.14 11.41 31.02
CA GLY A 223 20.46 12.09 32.12
C GLY A 223 20.15 11.16 33.30
N ALA A 224 19.72 9.93 33.02
CA ALA A 224 19.47 8.91 34.06
C ALA A 224 20.75 8.49 34.79
N LYS A 225 21.89 8.34 34.07
CA LYS A 225 23.20 8.06 34.71
C LYS A 225 23.69 9.20 35.59
N ALA A 226 23.52 10.44 35.14
CA ALA A 226 23.91 11.61 35.94
C ALA A 226 23.11 11.71 37.25
N SER A 227 21.81 11.37 37.25
CA SER A 227 20.98 11.34 38.44
C SER A 227 21.37 10.23 39.42
N LEU A 228 21.79 9.06 38.93
CA LEU A 228 22.25 7.94 39.78
C LEU A 228 23.61 8.19 40.45
N HIS A 229 24.41 9.11 39.94
CA HIS A 229 25.73 9.45 40.53
C HIS A 229 25.68 10.69 41.44
N ALA A 230 24.51 11.31 41.54
CA ALA A 230 24.27 12.49 42.40
C ALA A 230 23.61 12.16 43.75
N GLU A 231 23.22 10.88 43.96
CA GLU A 231 22.81 10.28 45.26
C GLU A 231 23.97 9.54 45.89
#